data_77facd023f6343b7b7ac609a44fb1801
#
_entry.id   77facd023f6343b7b7ac609a44fb1801
#
_cell.length_a   1.000
_cell.length_b   1.000
_cell.length_c   1.000
_cell.angle_alpha   90.00
_cell.angle_beta   90.00
_cell.angle_gamma   90.00
#
_symmetry.space_group_name_H-M   'P 1'
#
loop_
_entity.id
_entity.type
_entity.pdbx_description
1 polymer ?
#
loop_
_entity_poly.entity_id
_entity_poly.type
_entity_poly.pdbx_seq_one_letter_code
_entity_poly.pdbx_strand_id
1 'polypeptide(L)'
;AALDRWHIRPDDSAGRPLPLTAPGLFLRQVAALFGQPLTIDRLLILLKHPLTATGSTAIGRNDMLRETRELELQLRRNGPAFPDAATLADWATKGDGTRKIWAEWLAAMLSRITAVARDRAPRPLPHRLADLLDLAQALAAGPDGDAERSQLWQDKAGQMARAVLDHLVEHAALGPDIGPGDFSALLVTELQAKAVRDDVEAHHCLRIHGPREARLHG
;
A
#
# COMPACT_ATOMS: atom_id res chain seq x y z
N ALA A 1 7.61 21.16 -3.75
CA ALA A 1 8.55 21.06 -4.90
C ALA A 1 9.43 22.31 -5.06
N ALA A 2 8.90 23.55 -5.14
CA ALA A 2 9.76 24.74 -5.32
C ALA A 2 10.54 25.09 -4.04
N LEU A 3 9.90 25.03 -2.88
CA LEU A 3 10.50 25.34 -1.58
C LEU A 3 11.48 24.23 -1.12
N ASP A 4 11.28 22.99 -1.54
CA ASP A 4 12.18 21.87 -1.21
C ASP A 4 13.61 22.08 -1.75
N ARG A 5 13.76 22.79 -2.89
CA ARG A 5 15.07 23.14 -3.44
C ARG A 5 15.88 24.06 -2.51
N TRP A 6 15.21 24.81 -1.67
CA TRP A 6 15.80 25.76 -0.73
C TRP A 6 15.81 25.21 0.70
N HIS A 7 15.46 23.90 0.88
CA HIS A 7 15.33 23.28 2.18
C HIS A 7 14.35 24.05 3.12
N ILE A 8 13.39 24.76 2.53
CA ILE A 8 12.37 25.50 3.27
C ILE A 8 11.14 24.60 3.40
N ARG A 9 10.76 24.28 4.63
CA ARG A 9 9.52 23.56 4.94
C ARG A 9 8.49 24.55 5.51
N PRO A 10 7.46 24.89 4.75
CA PRO A 10 6.42 25.77 5.25
C PRO A 10 5.55 25.06 6.29
N ASP A 11 4.96 25.83 7.20
CA ASP A 11 3.88 25.34 8.05
C ASP A 11 2.60 25.27 7.21
N ASP A 12 2.20 24.06 6.82
CA ASP A 12 0.97 23.81 6.06
C ASP A 12 -0.16 23.43 7.03
N SER A 13 -1.06 24.39 7.27
CA SER A 13 -2.19 24.19 8.20
C SER A 13 -3.16 23.09 7.75
N ALA A 14 -3.27 22.82 6.46
CA ALA A 14 -4.15 21.78 5.92
C ALA A 14 -3.62 20.36 6.14
N GLY A 15 -2.29 20.20 6.22
CA GLY A 15 -1.65 18.90 6.27
C GLY A 15 -1.79 18.11 4.95
N ARG A 16 -1.22 16.92 4.93
CA ARG A 16 -1.30 16.01 3.79
C ARG A 16 -2.50 15.07 3.94
N PRO A 17 -3.44 15.01 3.00
CA PRO A 17 -4.54 14.03 3.05
C PRO A 17 -4.01 12.61 3.22
N LEU A 18 -4.56 11.85 4.16
CA LEU A 18 -4.09 10.51 4.49
C LEU A 18 -4.05 9.57 3.28
N PRO A 19 -5.02 9.57 2.33
CA PRO A 19 -4.96 8.72 1.14
C PRO A 19 -3.81 9.05 0.17
N LEU A 20 -3.11 10.18 0.35
CA LEU A 20 -1.94 10.57 -0.45
C LEU A 20 -0.61 10.29 0.27
N THR A 21 -0.65 9.75 1.48
CA THR A 21 0.53 9.28 2.22
C THR A 21 0.93 7.88 1.75
N ALA A 22 2.16 7.45 2.07
CA ALA A 22 2.60 6.11 1.70
C ALA A 22 1.67 5.00 2.24
N PRO A 23 1.27 4.95 3.53
CA PRO A 23 0.31 3.95 4.02
C PRO A 23 -1.05 4.04 3.35
N GLY A 24 -1.58 5.25 3.17
CA GLY A 24 -2.87 5.45 2.51
C GLY A 24 -2.89 4.99 1.05
N LEU A 25 -1.84 5.30 0.29
CA LEU A 25 -1.67 4.81 -1.08
C LEU A 25 -1.55 3.30 -1.13
N PHE A 26 -0.77 2.71 -0.21
CA PHE A 26 -0.58 1.26 -0.14
C PHE A 26 -1.90 0.53 0.10
N LEU A 27 -2.66 0.92 1.11
CA LEU A 27 -3.95 0.33 1.44
C LEU A 27 -4.95 0.44 0.28
N ARG A 28 -4.99 1.60 -0.39
CA ARG A 28 -5.83 1.81 -1.57
C ARG A 28 -5.43 0.91 -2.74
N GLN A 29 -4.13 0.71 -2.97
CA GLN A 29 -3.63 -0.18 -4.01
C GLN A 29 -3.97 -1.65 -3.70
N VAL A 30 -3.88 -2.07 -2.44
CA VAL A 30 -4.28 -3.42 -2.01
C VAL A 30 -5.79 -3.59 -2.17
N ALA A 31 -6.61 -2.64 -1.70
CA ALA A 31 -8.06 -2.69 -1.86
C ALA A 31 -8.52 -2.72 -3.33
N ALA A 32 -7.77 -2.05 -4.22
CA ALA A 32 -8.07 -2.05 -5.66
C ALA A 32 -7.84 -3.41 -6.36
N LEU A 33 -7.27 -4.40 -5.66
CA LEU A 33 -7.15 -5.77 -6.18
C LEU A 33 -8.44 -6.58 -6.02
N PHE A 34 -9.30 -6.20 -5.08
CA PHE A 34 -10.50 -6.95 -4.74
C PHE A 34 -11.47 -6.95 -5.93
N GLY A 35 -11.88 -8.15 -6.34
CA GLY A 35 -12.78 -8.34 -7.46
C GLY A 35 -12.24 -7.92 -8.84
N GLN A 36 -10.95 -7.60 -8.93
CA GLN A 36 -10.30 -7.10 -10.14
C GLN A 36 -9.15 -8.00 -10.59
N PRO A 37 -8.99 -8.27 -11.89
CA PRO A 37 -7.88 -9.07 -12.38
C PRO A 37 -6.55 -8.39 -12.07
N LEU A 38 -5.57 -9.19 -11.64
CA LEU A 38 -4.21 -8.72 -11.41
C LEU A 38 -3.50 -8.53 -12.76
N THR A 39 -3.28 -7.29 -13.15
CA THR A 39 -2.46 -6.95 -14.32
C THR A 39 -0.99 -6.80 -13.93
N ILE A 40 -0.08 -6.85 -14.91
CA ILE A 40 1.35 -6.61 -14.71
C ILE A 40 1.57 -5.25 -14.02
N ASP A 41 0.88 -4.20 -14.46
CA ASP A 41 1.08 -2.86 -13.91
C ASP A 41 0.64 -2.77 -12.44
N ARG A 42 -0.50 -3.37 -12.08
CA ARG A 42 -0.95 -3.43 -10.68
C ARG A 42 0.04 -4.18 -9.79
N LEU A 43 0.56 -5.31 -10.27
CA LEU A 43 1.59 -6.07 -9.57
C LEU A 43 2.84 -5.21 -9.35
N LEU A 44 3.36 -4.59 -10.40
CA LEU A 44 4.58 -3.78 -10.33
C LEU A 44 4.42 -2.53 -9.44
N ILE A 45 3.25 -1.90 -9.44
CA ILE A 45 2.94 -0.79 -8.54
C ILE A 45 3.08 -1.23 -7.08
N LEU A 46 2.53 -2.39 -6.71
CA LEU A 46 2.65 -2.93 -5.36
C LEU A 46 4.10 -3.31 -5.02
N LEU A 47 4.79 -4.04 -5.90
CA LEU A 47 6.15 -4.50 -5.64
C LEU A 47 7.15 -3.34 -5.53
N LYS A 48 6.95 -2.25 -6.26
CA LYS A 48 7.79 -1.05 -6.19
C LYS A 48 7.37 -0.08 -5.08
N HIS A 49 6.26 -0.33 -4.41
CA HIS A 49 5.79 0.56 -3.36
C HIS A 49 6.81 0.64 -2.21
N PRO A 50 7.04 1.84 -1.62
CA PRO A 50 8.03 2.01 -0.54
C PRO A 50 7.83 1.09 0.66
N LEU A 51 6.60 0.73 0.97
CA LEU A 51 6.25 -0.09 2.14
C LEU A 51 6.30 -1.60 1.87
N THR A 52 6.45 -2.04 0.63
CA THR A 52 6.51 -3.49 0.32
C THR A 52 7.81 -4.09 0.85
N ALA A 53 7.69 -5.21 1.57
CA ALA A 53 8.78 -6.00 2.14
C ALA A 53 9.73 -5.21 3.07
N THR A 54 9.22 -4.15 3.74
CA THR A 54 10.03 -3.37 4.70
C THR A 54 10.29 -4.13 6.00
N GLY A 55 9.51 -5.15 6.32
CA GLY A 55 9.70 -6.03 7.47
C GLY A 55 10.58 -7.25 7.19
N SER A 56 11.04 -7.46 5.95
CA SER A 56 11.82 -8.63 5.56
C SER A 56 13.18 -8.68 6.25
N THR A 57 13.56 -9.89 6.68
CA THR A 57 14.89 -10.20 7.20
C THR A 57 15.73 -11.03 6.21
N ALA A 58 15.09 -11.62 5.22
CA ALA A 58 15.74 -12.53 4.27
C ALA A 58 16.29 -11.81 3.03
N ILE A 59 15.77 -10.64 2.68
CA ILE A 59 16.17 -9.89 1.50
C ILE A 59 16.22 -8.38 1.77
N GLY A 60 17.31 -7.73 1.37
CA GLY A 60 17.47 -6.29 1.49
C GLY A 60 16.63 -5.53 0.44
N ARG A 61 16.27 -4.28 0.76
CA ARG A 61 15.44 -3.44 -0.13
C ARG A 61 16.02 -3.28 -1.53
N ASN A 62 17.32 -3.07 -1.65
CA ASN A 62 17.99 -2.88 -2.95
C ASN A 62 17.93 -4.15 -3.80
N ASP A 63 18.15 -5.31 -3.18
CA ASP A 63 18.08 -6.60 -3.87
C ASP A 63 16.65 -6.91 -4.31
N MET A 64 15.66 -6.66 -3.45
CA MET A 64 14.26 -6.79 -3.79
C MET A 64 13.90 -5.93 -5.01
N LEU A 65 14.32 -4.67 -5.05
CA LEU A 65 14.05 -3.77 -6.18
C LEU A 65 14.79 -4.23 -7.44
N ARG A 66 16.01 -4.76 -7.32
CA ARG A 66 16.75 -5.35 -8.44
C ARG A 66 15.98 -6.53 -9.03
N GLU A 67 15.59 -7.49 -8.19
CA GLU A 67 14.83 -8.66 -8.64
C GLU A 67 13.46 -8.29 -9.21
N THR A 68 12.80 -7.28 -8.64
CA THR A 68 11.55 -6.75 -9.20
C THR A 68 11.73 -6.14 -10.58
N ARG A 69 12.86 -5.47 -10.85
CA ARG A 69 13.19 -4.94 -12.20
C ARG A 69 13.45 -6.05 -13.20
N GLU A 70 14.17 -7.09 -12.80
CA GLU A 70 14.42 -8.25 -13.65
C GLU A 70 13.11 -8.97 -13.99
N LEU A 71 12.23 -9.14 -13.00
CA LEU A 71 10.90 -9.67 -13.21
C LEU A 71 10.08 -8.78 -14.17
N GLU A 72 10.11 -7.46 -14.01
CA GLU A 72 9.42 -6.54 -14.92
C GLU A 72 9.88 -6.72 -16.35
N LEU A 73 11.19 -6.80 -16.59
CA LEU A 73 11.74 -7.01 -17.94
C LEU A 73 11.25 -8.33 -18.54
N GLN A 74 11.22 -9.40 -17.75
CA GLN A 74 10.71 -10.69 -18.17
C GLN A 74 9.22 -10.64 -18.52
N LEU A 75 8.41 -10.05 -17.64
CA LEU A 75 6.96 -9.94 -17.82
C LEU A 75 6.60 -9.08 -19.03
N ARG A 76 7.30 -7.97 -19.25
CA ARG A 76 7.04 -7.08 -20.41
C ARG A 76 7.45 -7.68 -21.73
N ARG A 77 8.46 -8.55 -21.76
CA ARG A 77 8.94 -9.20 -22.99
C ARG A 77 8.10 -10.41 -23.37
N ASN A 78 7.82 -11.28 -22.41
CA ASN A 78 7.30 -12.62 -22.67
C ASN A 78 6.20 -13.04 -21.67
N GLY A 79 5.78 -12.14 -20.77
CA GLY A 79 4.82 -12.49 -19.73
C GLY A 79 3.37 -12.47 -20.22
N PRO A 80 2.48 -13.20 -19.54
CA PRO A 80 1.04 -13.11 -19.75
C PRO A 80 0.51 -11.76 -19.23
N ALA A 81 -0.61 -11.30 -19.80
CA ALA A 81 -1.27 -10.07 -19.34
C ALA A 81 -1.70 -10.14 -17.85
N PHE A 82 -1.96 -11.34 -17.35
CA PHE A 82 -2.37 -11.62 -15.98
C PHE A 82 -1.40 -12.63 -15.36
N PRO A 83 -0.33 -12.15 -14.69
CA PRO A 83 0.68 -13.03 -14.10
C PRO A 83 0.11 -13.81 -12.91
N ASP A 84 0.52 -15.05 -12.80
CA ASP A 84 0.19 -15.97 -11.72
C ASP A 84 1.45 -16.63 -11.14
N ALA A 85 1.27 -17.51 -10.16
CA ALA A 85 2.39 -18.21 -9.53
C ALA A 85 3.19 -19.08 -10.52
N ALA A 86 2.53 -19.67 -11.55
CA ALA A 86 3.21 -20.49 -12.57
C ALA A 86 4.13 -19.63 -13.44
N THR A 87 3.74 -18.38 -13.73
CA THR A 87 4.55 -17.41 -14.48
C THR A 87 5.91 -17.15 -13.85
N LEU A 88 6.02 -17.30 -12.52
CA LEU A 88 7.28 -17.05 -11.78
C LEU A 88 8.21 -18.24 -11.78
N ALA A 89 7.72 -19.46 -12.00
CA ALA A 89 8.52 -20.66 -11.88
C ALA A 89 9.76 -20.64 -12.78
N ASP A 90 9.58 -20.35 -14.07
CA ASP A 90 10.68 -20.27 -15.03
C ASP A 90 11.66 -19.12 -14.75
N TRP A 91 11.14 -18.00 -14.25
CA TRP A 91 11.98 -16.87 -13.89
C TRP A 91 12.81 -17.14 -12.65
N ALA A 92 12.25 -17.80 -11.63
CA ALA A 92 12.93 -18.17 -10.39
C ALA A 92 14.16 -19.05 -10.62
N THR A 93 14.10 -19.96 -11.62
CA THR A 93 15.20 -20.89 -11.92
C THR A 93 16.44 -20.20 -12.53
N LYS A 94 16.30 -18.99 -13.04
CA LYS A 94 17.35 -18.26 -13.79
C LYS A 94 18.21 -17.33 -12.93
N GLY A 95 18.05 -17.36 -11.61
CA GLY A 95 18.73 -16.46 -10.69
C GLY A 95 19.47 -17.14 -9.55
N ASP A 96 20.09 -16.32 -8.70
CA ASP A 96 20.73 -16.75 -7.47
C ASP A 96 19.73 -17.04 -6.34
N GLY A 97 20.26 -17.35 -5.14
CA GLY A 97 19.46 -17.64 -3.96
C GLY A 97 18.51 -16.50 -3.56
N THR A 98 18.90 -15.25 -3.79
CA THR A 98 18.10 -14.05 -3.51
C THR A 98 16.85 -14.02 -4.39
N ARG A 99 16.99 -14.30 -5.69
CA ARG A 99 15.85 -14.43 -6.61
C ARG A 99 14.91 -15.54 -6.20
N LYS A 100 15.45 -16.68 -5.76
CA LYS A 100 14.63 -17.79 -5.32
C LYS A 100 13.77 -17.43 -4.11
N ILE A 101 14.35 -16.82 -3.08
CA ILE A 101 13.63 -16.35 -1.88
C ILE A 101 12.53 -15.38 -2.29
N TRP A 102 12.84 -14.41 -3.15
CA TRP A 102 11.87 -13.41 -3.63
C TRP A 102 10.74 -14.04 -4.45
N ALA A 103 11.06 -14.98 -5.35
CA ALA A 103 10.08 -15.66 -6.20
C ALA A 103 9.13 -16.57 -5.40
N GLU A 104 9.64 -17.32 -4.42
CA GLU A 104 8.83 -18.18 -3.54
C GLU A 104 7.83 -17.35 -2.75
N TRP A 105 8.28 -16.27 -2.12
CA TRP A 105 7.40 -15.33 -1.42
C TRP A 105 6.37 -14.70 -2.36
N LEU A 106 6.79 -14.25 -3.54
CA LEU A 106 5.92 -13.62 -4.51
C LEU A 106 4.88 -14.60 -5.05
N ALA A 107 5.22 -15.86 -5.27
CA ALA A 107 4.28 -16.90 -5.68
C ALA A 107 3.18 -17.10 -4.62
N ALA A 108 3.55 -17.11 -3.34
CA ALA A 108 2.59 -17.17 -2.24
C ALA A 108 1.69 -15.92 -2.22
N MET A 109 2.24 -14.72 -2.42
CA MET A 109 1.47 -13.47 -2.50
C MET A 109 0.53 -13.46 -3.71
N LEU A 110 0.97 -13.93 -4.88
CA LEU A 110 0.12 -14.02 -6.06
C LEU A 110 -1.08 -14.95 -5.85
N SER A 111 -0.90 -16.05 -5.12
CA SER A 111 -2.00 -16.94 -4.76
C SER A 111 -3.04 -16.23 -3.88
N ARG A 112 -2.61 -15.46 -2.89
CA ARG A 112 -3.48 -14.65 -2.01
C ARG A 112 -4.19 -13.54 -2.79
N ILE A 113 -3.45 -12.78 -3.61
CA ILE A 113 -4.00 -11.73 -4.48
C ILE A 113 -5.05 -12.31 -5.43
N THR A 114 -4.76 -13.48 -6.02
CA THR A 114 -5.70 -14.14 -6.93
C THR A 114 -6.99 -14.55 -6.22
N ALA A 115 -6.92 -14.97 -4.96
CA ALA A 115 -8.08 -15.32 -4.16
C ALA A 115 -9.02 -14.11 -3.98
N VAL A 116 -8.50 -12.96 -3.52
CA VAL A 116 -9.31 -11.74 -3.35
C VAL A 116 -9.76 -11.14 -4.70
N ALA A 117 -8.97 -11.29 -5.76
CA ALA A 117 -9.30 -10.82 -7.10
C ALA A 117 -10.48 -11.59 -7.74
N ARG A 118 -10.62 -12.87 -7.44
CA ARG A 118 -11.71 -13.72 -7.94
C ARG A 118 -13.01 -13.53 -7.17
N ASP A 119 -12.95 -13.09 -5.93
CA ASP A 119 -14.11 -12.92 -5.06
C ASP A 119 -14.85 -11.62 -5.40
N ARG A 120 -15.87 -11.73 -6.25
CA ARG A 120 -16.70 -10.62 -6.72
C ARG A 120 -18.02 -10.47 -6.00
N ALA A 121 -18.39 -11.48 -5.20
CA ALA A 121 -19.67 -11.47 -4.47
C ALA A 121 -19.66 -10.43 -3.35
N PRO A 122 -20.80 -9.82 -3.00
CA PRO A 122 -20.92 -9.10 -1.75
C PRO A 122 -20.61 -10.02 -0.56
N ARG A 123 -19.87 -9.51 0.43
CA ARG A 123 -19.50 -10.23 1.65
C ARG A 123 -19.60 -9.29 2.85
N PRO A 124 -19.75 -9.84 4.07
CA PRO A 124 -19.74 -9.05 5.30
C PRO A 124 -18.50 -8.16 5.37
N LEU A 125 -18.69 -6.89 5.72
CA LEU A 125 -17.60 -5.91 5.84
C LEU A 125 -16.44 -6.38 6.73
N PRO A 126 -16.67 -7.08 7.87
CA PRO A 126 -15.57 -7.62 8.68
C PRO A 126 -14.62 -8.55 7.89
N HIS A 127 -15.16 -9.38 7.00
CA HIS A 127 -14.35 -10.28 6.19
C HIS A 127 -13.50 -9.50 5.15
N ARG A 128 -14.07 -8.45 4.51
CA ARG A 128 -13.32 -7.58 3.59
C ARG A 128 -12.18 -6.86 4.29
N LEU A 129 -12.41 -6.36 5.50
CA LEU A 129 -11.39 -5.69 6.30
C LEU A 129 -10.29 -6.66 6.75
N ALA A 130 -10.66 -7.88 7.16
CA ALA A 130 -9.70 -8.91 7.52
C ALA A 130 -8.81 -9.29 6.33
N ASP A 131 -9.40 -9.54 5.16
CA ASP A 131 -8.65 -9.83 3.92
C ASP A 131 -7.71 -8.68 3.53
N LEU A 132 -8.17 -7.42 3.67
CA LEU A 132 -7.35 -6.24 3.39
C LEU A 132 -6.13 -6.16 4.33
N LEU A 133 -6.38 -6.27 5.63
CA LEU A 133 -5.34 -6.19 6.66
C LEU A 133 -4.33 -7.32 6.49
N ASP A 134 -4.82 -8.55 6.32
CA ASP A 134 -3.99 -9.74 6.14
C ASP A 134 -3.08 -9.61 4.90
N LEU A 135 -3.63 -9.20 3.75
CA LEU A 135 -2.86 -9.03 2.52
C LEU A 135 -1.89 -7.85 2.61
N ALA A 136 -2.30 -6.69 3.15
CA ALA A 136 -1.45 -5.53 3.30
C ALA A 136 -0.28 -5.80 4.25
N GLN A 137 -0.53 -6.44 5.39
CA GLN A 137 0.49 -6.81 6.35
C GLN A 137 1.48 -7.83 5.77
N ALA A 138 1.00 -8.85 5.06
CA ALA A 138 1.88 -9.83 4.43
C ALA A 138 2.77 -9.22 3.33
N LEU A 139 2.22 -8.30 2.53
CA LEU A 139 2.99 -7.56 1.53
C LEU A 139 4.05 -6.66 2.19
N ALA A 140 3.72 -6.01 3.30
CA ALA A 140 4.65 -5.15 4.04
C ALA A 140 5.72 -5.95 4.80
N ALA A 141 5.37 -7.11 5.33
CA ALA A 141 6.30 -8.02 5.99
C ALA A 141 7.42 -8.50 5.05
N GLY A 142 7.07 -8.95 3.85
CA GLY A 142 8.04 -9.51 2.90
C GLY A 142 8.50 -10.94 3.26
N PRO A 143 9.50 -11.49 2.53
CA PRO A 143 10.06 -12.83 2.81
C PRO A 143 10.62 -12.93 4.23
N ASP A 144 10.20 -13.97 4.97
CA ASP A 144 10.59 -14.23 6.36
C ASP A 144 10.46 -13.02 7.29
N GLY A 145 9.56 -12.10 6.91
CA GLY A 145 9.37 -10.85 7.60
C GLY A 145 8.24 -10.89 8.61
N ASP A 146 8.22 -9.83 9.42
CA ASP A 146 7.20 -9.58 10.41
C ASP A 146 6.46 -8.28 10.08
N ALA A 147 5.13 -8.33 10.10
CA ALA A 147 4.28 -7.18 9.85
C ALA A 147 4.50 -6.04 10.86
N GLU A 148 4.80 -6.38 12.13
CA GLU A 148 5.05 -5.40 13.18
C GLU A 148 6.39 -4.69 13.01
N ARG A 149 7.37 -5.35 12.39
CA ARG A 149 8.66 -4.74 12.02
C ARG A 149 8.57 -3.89 10.77
N SER A 150 7.53 -4.09 9.97
CA SER A 150 7.34 -3.31 8.75
C SER A 150 7.08 -1.83 9.06
N GLN A 151 7.40 -0.97 8.10
CA GLN A 151 7.15 0.47 8.23
C GLN A 151 5.69 0.85 8.01
N LEU A 152 4.79 -0.12 7.77
CA LEU A 152 3.40 0.16 7.41
C LEU A 152 2.66 0.98 8.48
N TRP A 153 2.91 0.69 9.75
CA TRP A 153 2.20 1.30 10.87
C TRP A 153 3.07 2.20 11.76
N GLN A 154 4.35 2.42 11.40
CA GLN A 154 5.30 3.06 12.31
C GLN A 154 5.19 4.59 12.36
N ASP A 155 5.01 5.25 11.22
CA ASP A 155 4.94 6.71 11.16
C ASP A 155 3.55 7.24 11.54
N LYS A 156 3.43 8.55 11.80
CA LYS A 156 2.14 9.21 12.06
C LYS A 156 1.06 8.84 11.05
N ALA A 157 1.42 8.80 9.77
CA ALA A 157 0.51 8.41 8.70
C ALA A 157 0.08 6.95 8.83
N GLY A 158 1.01 6.05 9.18
CA GLY A 158 0.74 4.65 9.43
C GLY A 158 -0.17 4.43 10.63
N GLN A 159 0.13 5.11 11.74
CA GLN A 159 -0.69 5.06 12.96
C GLN A 159 -2.11 5.60 12.71
N MET A 160 -2.23 6.70 11.97
CA MET A 160 -3.53 7.26 11.61
C MET A 160 -4.32 6.34 10.67
N ALA A 161 -3.65 5.71 9.70
CA ALA A 161 -4.28 4.73 8.82
C ALA A 161 -4.74 3.50 9.61
N ARG A 162 -3.94 3.03 10.58
CA ARG A 162 -4.31 1.94 11.49
C ARG A 162 -5.55 2.31 12.30
N ALA A 163 -5.58 3.49 12.90
CA ALA A 163 -6.73 3.96 13.69
C ALA A 163 -8.02 4.05 12.86
N VAL A 164 -7.94 4.45 11.59
CA VAL A 164 -9.10 4.43 10.67
C VAL A 164 -9.59 3.00 10.44
N LEU A 165 -8.69 2.05 10.22
CA LEU A 165 -9.06 0.65 10.01
C LEU A 165 -9.61 0.01 11.27
N ASP A 166 -9.02 0.27 12.43
CA ASP A 166 -9.49 -0.23 13.73
C ASP A 166 -10.92 0.27 14.03
N HIS A 167 -11.19 1.55 13.73
CA HIS A 167 -12.55 2.12 13.83
C HIS A 167 -13.54 1.43 12.88
N LEU A 168 -13.13 1.18 11.62
CA LEU A 168 -13.96 0.43 10.69
C LEU A 168 -14.24 -1.00 11.18
N VAL A 169 -13.22 -1.68 11.71
CA VAL A 169 -13.36 -3.06 12.25
C VAL A 169 -14.32 -3.09 13.43
N GLU A 170 -14.24 -2.13 14.36
CA GLU A 170 -15.11 -2.02 15.53
C GLU A 170 -16.59 -1.94 15.13
N HIS A 171 -16.91 -1.23 14.03
CA HIS A 171 -18.28 -0.98 13.59
C HIS A 171 -18.72 -1.88 12.42
N ALA A 172 -17.82 -2.70 11.88
CA ALA A 172 -18.05 -3.47 10.67
C ALA A 172 -19.24 -4.43 10.74
N ALA A 173 -19.52 -4.99 11.94
CA ALA A 173 -20.62 -5.92 12.15
C ALA A 173 -22.02 -5.28 11.98
N LEU A 174 -22.10 -3.96 12.02
CA LEU A 174 -23.36 -3.20 11.84
C LEU A 174 -23.65 -2.91 10.35
N GLY A 175 -22.67 -3.13 9.48
CA GLY A 175 -22.79 -2.86 8.05
C GLY A 175 -23.42 -4.01 7.27
N PRO A 176 -23.94 -3.73 6.07
CA PRO A 176 -24.42 -4.74 5.14
C PRO A 176 -23.25 -5.50 4.49
N ASP A 177 -23.60 -6.57 3.77
CA ASP A 177 -22.68 -7.18 2.84
C ASP A 177 -22.26 -6.17 1.76
N ILE A 178 -20.96 -6.08 1.46
CA ILE A 178 -20.40 -5.07 0.57
C ILE A 178 -19.65 -5.71 -0.60
N GLY A 179 -19.89 -5.19 -1.80
CA GLY A 179 -19.16 -5.56 -3.00
C GLY A 179 -17.73 -5.01 -3.00
N PRO A 180 -16.81 -5.59 -3.80
CA PRO A 180 -15.40 -5.16 -3.79
C PRO A 180 -15.20 -3.70 -4.23
N GLY A 181 -15.99 -3.20 -5.19
CA GLY A 181 -15.94 -1.81 -5.64
C GLY A 181 -16.38 -0.83 -4.56
N ASP A 182 -17.50 -1.13 -3.91
CA ASP A 182 -18.05 -0.30 -2.83
C ASP A 182 -17.13 -0.31 -1.60
N PHE A 183 -16.52 -1.48 -1.30
CA PHE A 183 -15.51 -1.58 -0.25
C PHE A 183 -14.31 -0.66 -0.51
N SER A 184 -13.78 -0.66 -1.75
CA SER A 184 -12.69 0.25 -2.12
C SER A 184 -13.10 1.71 -2.00
N ALA A 185 -14.33 2.07 -2.38
CA ALA A 185 -14.86 3.43 -2.27
C ALA A 185 -15.03 3.85 -0.79
N LEU A 186 -15.58 2.96 0.04
CA LEU A 186 -15.70 3.17 1.48
C LEU A 186 -14.33 3.46 2.11
N LEU A 187 -13.34 2.60 1.86
CA LEU A 187 -11.99 2.79 2.39
C LEU A 187 -11.40 4.15 1.99
N VAL A 188 -11.55 4.54 0.72
CA VAL A 188 -11.05 5.84 0.23
C VAL A 188 -11.75 6.99 0.96
N THR A 189 -13.06 6.90 1.16
CA THR A 189 -13.85 7.94 1.86
C THR A 189 -13.39 8.10 3.30
N GLU A 190 -13.20 7.00 4.03
CA GLU A 190 -12.74 7.02 5.42
C GLU A 190 -11.31 7.58 5.55
N LEU A 191 -10.42 7.20 4.64
CA LEU A 191 -9.08 7.76 4.61
C LEU A 191 -9.08 9.26 4.26
N GLN A 192 -9.98 9.72 3.36
CA GLN A 192 -10.09 11.14 2.96
C GLN A 192 -10.55 12.05 4.10
N ALA A 193 -11.28 11.50 5.07
CA ALA A 193 -11.71 12.24 6.25
C ALA A 193 -10.55 12.66 7.18
N LYS A 194 -9.32 12.17 6.93
CA LYS A 194 -8.16 12.41 7.77
C LYS A 194 -7.03 13.09 7.00
N ALA A 195 -6.32 13.99 7.69
CA ALA A 195 -5.11 14.64 7.20
C ALA A 195 -3.97 14.49 8.22
N VAL A 196 -2.78 14.18 7.73
CA VAL A 196 -1.57 14.02 8.53
C VAL A 196 -0.80 15.31 8.52
N ARG A 197 -0.41 15.78 9.70
CA ARG A 197 0.51 16.91 9.87
C ARG A 197 1.85 16.36 10.34
N ASP A 198 2.90 16.68 9.61
CA ASP A 198 4.26 16.31 10.01
C ASP A 198 4.70 17.17 11.19
N ASP A 199 5.33 16.57 12.20
CA ASP A 199 5.98 17.29 13.31
C ASP A 199 7.35 17.84 12.91
N VAL A 200 7.46 18.36 11.72
CA VAL A 200 8.70 18.98 11.27
C VAL A 200 8.69 20.42 11.78
N GLU A 201 9.83 20.87 12.33
CA GLU A 201 10.02 22.29 12.58
C GLU A 201 9.79 23.06 11.28
N ALA A 202 8.59 23.63 11.18
CA ALA A 202 8.22 24.46 10.07
C ALA A 202 9.01 25.76 10.12
N HIS A 203 9.32 26.32 8.98
CA HIS A 203 10.00 27.63 8.93
C HIS A 203 9.13 28.68 9.62
N HIS A 204 9.65 29.29 10.68
CA HIS A 204 8.89 30.17 11.59
C HIS A 204 8.22 31.36 10.93
N CYS A 205 8.70 31.76 9.74
CA CYS A 205 8.18 32.92 8.98
C CYS A 205 7.33 32.50 7.79
N LEU A 206 7.14 31.21 7.49
CA LEU A 206 6.42 30.78 6.30
C LEU A 206 5.28 29.84 6.64
N ARG A 207 4.06 30.36 6.56
CA ARG A 207 2.84 29.58 6.75
C ARG A 207 2.04 29.53 5.47
N ILE A 208 1.50 28.36 5.15
CA ILE A 208 0.56 28.17 4.06
C ILE A 208 -0.83 28.02 4.70
N HIS A 209 -1.69 29.01 4.47
CA HIS A 209 -3.07 28.98 4.94
C HIS A 209 -4.01 28.46 3.86
N GLY A 210 -4.99 27.66 4.26
CA GLY A 210 -6.10 27.34 3.38
C GLY A 210 -6.92 28.60 3.02
N PRO A 211 -7.69 28.60 1.91
CA PRO A 211 -8.45 29.78 1.46
C PRO A 211 -9.42 30.35 2.51
N ARG A 212 -9.92 29.51 3.41
CA ARG A 212 -10.81 29.93 4.52
C ARG A 212 -10.02 30.61 5.64
N GLU A 213 -8.86 30.07 5.98
CA GLU A 213 -7.99 30.63 7.02
C GLU A 213 -7.35 31.96 6.57
N ALA A 214 -6.95 32.05 5.31
CA ALA A 214 -6.39 33.27 4.74
C ALA A 214 -7.37 34.47 4.81
N ARG A 215 -8.69 34.21 4.82
CA ARG A 215 -9.71 35.23 4.97
C ARG A 215 -9.88 35.74 6.41
N LEU A 216 -9.40 34.97 7.41
CA LEU A 216 -9.50 35.34 8.82
C LEU A 216 -8.27 36.08 9.32
N HIS A 217 -7.18 36.05 8.56
CA HIS A 217 -5.88 36.66 8.89
C HIS A 217 -5.53 37.86 8.00
N GLY A 218 -6.45 38.34 7.15
CA GLY A 218 -6.33 39.52 6.29
C GLY A 218 -6.89 40.78 6.91
#